data_a4e124123fbda4a07aa477db5d53b91f
#
_entry.id   a4e124123fbda4a07aa477db5d53b91f
#
_cell.length_a   1.000
_cell.length_b   1.000
_cell.length_c   1.000
_cell.angle_alpha   90.00
_cell.angle_beta   90.00
_cell.angle_gamma   90.00
#
_symmetry.space_group_name_H-M   'P 1'
#
loop_
_entity.id
_entity.type
_entity.pdbx_description
1 polymer ?
#
loop_
_entity_poly.entity_id
_entity_poly.type
_entity_poly.pdbx_seq_one_letter_code
_entity_poly.pdbx_strand_id
1 'polypeptide(L)'
;MFGFGSLAHGGLLMQTTEDEPADLSDDTPMTLTEFQDSIRRVLGADLPLGDVTRLSRYGFQARQAERYRDGRILLAGDAAHQFPATGIGINFGMLDAVNLAWKLAAVIAGWAPAGLLDTYHDERHFAGARALLQTQAQVALRRGQDPAAEALRELFRQLLADEQTLRRLGALIAGTSIRYPMPGPGQHALAGTFAPDLTLHTDQGITSVAELMHAARPVLLDLADRRDLREAARDWQPRIDIQTARTDHRPADALLVRPDAHIAWAAATGEPAGTAVPALRGALWSWFGLPRPVQNRSGALERG
;
A
#
# COMPACT_ATOMS: atom_id res chain seq x y z
N MET A 1 -8.33 27.95 -3.40
CA MET A 1 -7.81 27.48 -2.09
C MET A 1 -6.40 27.98 -1.90
N PHE A 2 -6.03 28.41 -0.70
CA PHE A 2 -4.67 28.85 -0.36
C PHE A 2 -4.08 27.90 0.69
N GLY A 3 -2.84 27.53 0.52
CA GLY A 3 -2.09 26.70 1.47
C GLY A 3 -0.68 27.26 1.68
N PHE A 4 -0.14 27.07 2.87
CA PHE A 4 1.25 27.39 3.17
C PHE A 4 1.84 26.38 4.15
N GLY A 5 3.15 26.23 4.13
CA GLY A 5 3.88 25.34 5.02
C GLY A 5 5.35 25.75 5.14
N SER A 6 5.97 25.45 6.27
CA SER A 6 7.39 25.68 6.48
C SER A 6 8.20 24.52 5.89
N LEU A 7 9.29 24.86 5.21
CA LEU A 7 10.28 23.89 4.74
C LEU A 7 11.33 23.63 5.84
N ALA A 8 11.88 22.41 5.88
CA ALA A 8 12.86 21.99 6.88
C ALA A 8 14.13 22.89 6.94
N HIS A 9 14.40 23.67 5.89
CA HIS A 9 15.57 24.53 5.77
C HIS A 9 15.24 26.04 5.90
N GLY A 10 14.10 26.39 6.54
CA GLY A 10 13.76 27.78 6.86
C GLY A 10 13.05 28.54 5.73
N GLY A 11 12.63 27.88 4.67
CA GLY A 11 11.79 28.46 3.62
C GLY A 11 10.30 28.31 3.89
N LEU A 12 9.48 29.15 3.23
CA LEU A 12 8.03 29.06 3.24
C LEU A 12 7.55 28.57 1.86
N LEU A 13 6.79 27.46 1.84
CA LEU A 13 6.06 27.02 0.67
C LEU A 13 4.68 27.66 0.68
N MET A 14 4.32 28.37 -0.40
CA MET A 14 2.97 28.89 -0.61
C MET A 14 2.37 28.24 -1.86
N GLN A 15 1.08 27.95 -1.83
CA GLN A 15 0.34 27.34 -2.91
C GLN A 15 -1.04 27.96 -3.04
N THR A 16 -1.43 28.30 -4.25
CA THR A 16 -2.82 28.59 -4.61
C THR A 16 -3.39 27.46 -5.44
N THR A 17 -4.68 27.20 -5.34
CA THR A 17 -5.40 26.25 -6.20
C THR A 17 -6.66 26.96 -6.71
N GLU A 18 -6.82 26.99 -8.01
CA GLU A 18 -7.98 27.56 -8.71
C GLU A 18 -8.73 26.46 -9.46
N ASP A 19 -10.03 26.60 -9.64
CA ASP A 19 -10.89 25.59 -10.25
C ASP A 19 -10.89 25.66 -11.77
N GLU A 20 -10.50 26.79 -12.36
CA GLU A 20 -10.42 26.97 -13.80
C GLU A 20 -9.02 26.58 -14.30
N PRO A 21 -8.93 25.80 -15.39
CA PRO A 21 -7.65 25.52 -16.00
C PRO A 21 -7.08 26.84 -16.55
N ALA A 22 -5.85 27.18 -16.18
CA ALA A 22 -5.13 28.21 -16.90
C ALA A 22 -4.89 27.74 -18.33
N ASP A 23 -5.11 28.60 -19.33
CA ASP A 23 -4.79 28.33 -20.74
C ASP A 23 -3.28 28.17 -21.01
N LEU A 24 -2.48 28.12 -19.96
CA LEU A 24 -1.04 28.06 -19.99
C LEU A 24 -0.56 26.62 -19.83
N SER A 25 0.33 26.22 -20.71
CA SER A 25 1.06 24.95 -20.59
C SER A 25 1.88 24.91 -19.31
N ASP A 26 1.98 23.73 -18.68
CA ASP A 26 2.87 23.47 -17.51
C ASP A 26 4.34 23.79 -17.84
N ASP A 27 4.74 23.76 -19.11
CA ASP A 27 6.08 24.09 -19.60
C ASP A 27 6.34 25.61 -19.68
N THR A 28 5.31 26.46 -19.59
CA THR A 28 5.47 27.91 -19.63
C THR A 28 5.99 28.39 -18.27
N PRO A 29 7.13 29.10 -18.19
CA PRO A 29 7.65 29.62 -16.93
C PRO A 29 6.61 30.49 -16.22
N MET A 30 6.38 30.21 -14.95
CA MET A 30 5.48 31.00 -14.09
C MET A 30 6.16 32.29 -13.65
N THR A 31 5.45 33.39 -13.73
CA THR A 31 5.94 34.69 -13.26
C THR A 31 5.47 35.00 -11.84
N LEU A 32 6.21 35.88 -11.14
CA LEU A 32 5.82 36.34 -9.81
C LEU A 32 4.48 37.09 -9.83
N THR A 33 4.25 37.91 -10.87
CA THR A 33 2.99 38.65 -11.06
C THR A 33 1.81 37.67 -11.17
N GLU A 34 1.96 36.62 -11.96
CA GLU A 34 0.93 35.58 -12.12
C GLU A 34 0.58 34.94 -10.76
N PHE A 35 1.59 34.64 -9.94
CA PHE A 35 1.36 34.10 -8.61
C PHE A 35 0.68 35.09 -7.66
N GLN A 36 1.07 36.36 -7.69
CA GLN A 36 0.42 37.42 -6.93
C GLN A 36 -1.05 37.60 -7.33
N ASP A 37 -1.35 37.56 -8.63
CA ASP A 37 -2.72 37.63 -9.14
C ASP A 37 -3.55 36.44 -8.70
N SER A 38 -2.97 35.24 -8.68
CA SER A 38 -3.61 34.05 -8.15
C SER A 38 -3.89 34.16 -6.63
N ILE A 39 -2.93 34.65 -5.85
CA ILE A 39 -3.14 34.94 -4.42
C ILE A 39 -4.32 35.90 -4.25
N ARG A 40 -4.37 37.01 -5.01
CA ARG A 40 -5.45 38.01 -4.93
C ARG A 40 -6.80 37.39 -5.28
N ARG A 41 -6.88 36.58 -6.32
CA ARG A 41 -8.14 35.88 -6.69
C ARG A 41 -8.60 34.91 -5.59
N VAL A 42 -7.66 34.18 -4.99
CA VAL A 42 -8.00 33.13 -4.01
C VAL A 42 -8.28 33.69 -2.60
N LEU A 43 -7.55 34.71 -2.17
CA LEU A 43 -7.69 35.31 -0.81
C LEU A 43 -8.51 36.58 -0.78
N GLY A 44 -8.71 37.22 -1.93
CA GLY A 44 -9.31 38.56 -1.99
C GLY A 44 -8.40 39.67 -1.45
N ALA A 45 -7.12 39.42 -1.21
CA ALA A 45 -6.16 40.37 -0.65
C ALA A 45 -4.74 40.08 -1.20
N ASP A 46 -3.91 41.13 -1.18
CA ASP A 46 -2.50 41.01 -1.49
C ASP A 46 -1.71 40.51 -0.28
N LEU A 47 -0.74 39.63 -0.55
CA LEU A 47 0.25 39.20 0.44
C LEU A 47 1.63 39.74 0.06
N PRO A 48 2.40 40.29 1.02
CA PRO A 48 3.78 40.64 0.77
C PRO A 48 4.59 39.32 0.56
N LEU A 49 5.20 39.18 -0.60
CA LEU A 49 6.09 38.10 -0.91
C LEU A 49 7.53 38.55 -0.69
N GLY A 50 8.33 37.72 -0.01
CA GLY A 50 9.77 37.90 0.11
C GLY A 50 10.51 37.45 -1.14
N ASP A 51 11.81 37.09 -0.98
CA ASP A 51 12.61 36.55 -2.07
C ASP A 51 12.08 35.18 -2.50
N VAL A 52 11.70 35.08 -3.77
CA VAL A 52 11.13 33.85 -4.35
C VAL A 52 12.25 33.02 -4.96
N THR A 53 12.49 31.85 -4.43
CA THR A 53 13.52 30.93 -4.91
C THR A 53 13.02 30.01 -6.03
N ARG A 54 11.72 29.71 -6.07
CA ARG A 54 11.12 28.81 -7.07
C ARG A 54 9.66 29.15 -7.29
N LEU A 55 9.26 29.20 -8.55
CA LEU A 55 7.87 29.27 -8.99
C LEU A 55 7.59 28.08 -9.90
N SER A 56 6.45 27.44 -9.72
CA SER A 56 6.00 26.34 -10.60
C SER A 56 4.49 26.28 -10.64
N ARG A 57 3.97 25.89 -11.78
CA ARG A 57 2.56 25.62 -12.04
C ARG A 57 2.40 24.14 -12.28
N TYR A 58 1.32 23.53 -11.86
CA TYR A 58 0.96 22.18 -12.20
C TYR A 58 -0.55 21.98 -12.21
N GLY A 59 -1.02 21.19 -13.16
CA GLY A 59 -2.42 20.80 -13.25
C GLY A 59 -2.71 19.55 -12.45
N PHE A 60 -3.86 19.54 -11.77
CA PHE A 60 -4.32 18.32 -11.10
C PHE A 60 -4.94 17.37 -12.11
N GLN A 61 -4.38 16.20 -12.19
CA GLN A 61 -4.92 15.11 -12.99
C GLN A 61 -5.60 14.08 -12.08
N ALA A 62 -6.65 13.44 -12.60
CA ALA A 62 -7.35 12.36 -11.94
C ALA A 62 -7.53 11.24 -12.98
N ARG A 63 -6.47 10.46 -13.18
CA ARG A 63 -6.41 9.45 -14.25
C ARG A 63 -5.79 8.16 -13.73
N GLN A 64 -6.19 7.06 -14.33
CA GLN A 64 -5.63 5.75 -14.10
C GLN A 64 -5.48 5.02 -15.43
N ALA A 65 -4.34 4.37 -15.65
CA ALA A 65 -4.14 3.52 -16.81
C ALA A 65 -5.09 2.31 -16.75
N GLU A 66 -5.68 1.94 -17.87
CA GLU A 66 -6.58 0.76 -17.94
C GLU A 66 -5.87 -0.54 -17.56
N ARG A 67 -4.57 -0.61 -17.86
CA ARG A 67 -3.74 -1.77 -17.57
C ARG A 67 -2.40 -1.33 -16.98
N TYR A 68 -1.98 -2.00 -15.90
CA TYR A 68 -0.65 -1.78 -15.31
C TYR A 68 0.38 -2.75 -15.86
N ARG A 69 -0.06 -3.76 -16.61
CA ARG A 69 0.80 -4.73 -17.28
C ARG A 69 0.32 -5.00 -18.69
N ASP A 70 1.26 -4.99 -19.65
CA ASP A 70 1.09 -5.50 -21.00
C ASP A 70 2.34 -6.32 -21.38
N GLY A 71 2.21 -7.63 -21.34
CA GLY A 71 3.32 -8.54 -21.57
C GLY A 71 4.49 -8.31 -20.62
N ARG A 72 5.57 -7.68 -21.13
CA ARG A 72 6.79 -7.35 -20.36
C ARG A 72 6.87 -5.89 -19.98
N ILE A 73 5.90 -5.08 -20.38
CA ILE A 73 5.80 -3.66 -20.01
C ILE A 73 4.97 -3.57 -18.73
N LEU A 74 5.46 -2.82 -17.75
CA LEU A 74 4.82 -2.61 -16.46
C LEU A 74 4.83 -1.12 -16.15
N LEU A 75 3.70 -0.59 -15.69
CA LEU A 75 3.53 0.79 -15.26
C LEU A 75 3.45 0.84 -13.73
N ALA A 76 4.09 1.83 -13.11
CA ALA A 76 4.05 2.06 -11.67
C ALA A 76 4.09 3.56 -11.37
N GLY A 77 3.58 3.98 -10.21
CA GLY A 77 3.54 5.36 -9.79
C GLY A 77 2.79 6.26 -10.78
N ASP A 78 3.28 7.45 -11.02
CA ASP A 78 2.62 8.47 -11.86
C ASP A 78 2.41 8.04 -13.31
N ALA A 79 3.16 7.04 -13.81
CA ALA A 79 2.93 6.43 -15.11
C ALA A 79 1.68 5.54 -15.14
N ALA A 80 1.29 4.98 -13.99
CA ALA A 80 0.11 4.12 -13.85
C ALA A 80 -1.13 4.90 -13.39
N HIS A 81 -0.95 5.93 -12.56
CA HIS A 81 -2.03 6.71 -11.99
C HIS A 81 -1.59 8.11 -11.59
N GLN A 82 -2.44 9.07 -11.83
CA GLN A 82 -2.28 10.45 -11.39
C GLN A 82 -3.43 10.82 -10.49
N PHE A 83 -3.12 11.23 -9.26
CA PHE A 83 -4.11 11.64 -8.28
C PHE A 83 -4.12 13.16 -8.14
N PRO A 84 -5.28 13.76 -7.84
CA PRO A 84 -5.31 15.14 -7.38
C PRO A 84 -4.33 15.34 -6.22
N ALA A 85 -3.70 16.52 -6.14
CA ALA A 85 -2.65 16.80 -5.14
C ALA A 85 -3.19 16.80 -3.70
N THR A 86 -3.36 15.60 -3.17
CA THR A 86 -3.79 15.34 -1.79
C THR A 86 -2.65 14.77 -0.93
N GLY A 87 -1.43 14.68 -1.49
CA GLY A 87 -0.24 14.18 -0.81
C GLY A 87 -0.06 12.66 -0.86
N ILE A 88 -0.98 11.91 -1.48
CA ILE A 88 -0.94 10.43 -1.49
C ILE A 88 -0.02 9.84 -2.58
N GLY A 89 0.25 10.57 -3.66
CA GLY A 89 0.85 10.03 -4.90
C GLY A 89 2.16 9.27 -4.68
N ILE A 90 3.12 9.87 -3.98
CA ILE A 90 4.44 9.27 -3.75
C ILE A 90 4.35 7.99 -2.92
N ASN A 91 3.57 7.99 -1.85
CA ASN A 91 3.37 6.81 -1.01
C ASN A 91 2.71 5.67 -1.79
N PHE A 92 1.76 6.03 -2.66
CA PHE A 92 1.04 5.07 -3.48
C PHE A 92 1.96 4.43 -4.53
N GLY A 93 2.82 5.22 -5.18
CA GLY A 93 3.84 4.73 -6.10
C GLY A 93 4.91 3.86 -5.42
N MET A 94 5.29 4.16 -4.17
CA MET A 94 6.17 3.28 -3.38
C MET A 94 5.51 1.92 -3.12
N LEU A 95 4.22 1.88 -2.82
CA LEU A 95 3.49 0.61 -2.65
C LEU A 95 3.38 -0.18 -3.96
N ASP A 96 3.29 0.48 -5.12
CA ASP A 96 3.39 -0.20 -6.42
C ASP A 96 4.75 -0.87 -6.56
N ALA A 97 5.82 -0.13 -6.27
CA ALA A 97 7.19 -0.65 -6.38
C ALA A 97 7.43 -1.84 -5.46
N VAL A 98 6.99 -1.77 -4.21
CA VAL A 98 7.13 -2.88 -3.25
C VAL A 98 6.32 -4.10 -3.70
N ASN A 99 5.07 -3.92 -4.16
CA ASN A 99 4.23 -5.01 -4.64
C ASN A 99 4.82 -5.67 -5.90
N LEU A 100 5.38 -4.88 -6.81
CA LEU A 100 5.94 -5.35 -8.07
C LEU A 100 7.31 -6.03 -7.89
N ALA A 101 8.19 -5.47 -7.07
CA ALA A 101 9.58 -5.87 -6.96
C ALA A 101 9.76 -7.34 -6.56
N TRP A 102 9.05 -7.81 -5.54
CA TRP A 102 9.16 -9.20 -5.11
C TRP A 102 8.58 -10.19 -6.15
N LYS A 103 7.52 -9.80 -6.87
CA LYS A 103 6.92 -10.61 -7.94
C LYS A 103 7.86 -10.73 -9.13
N LEU A 104 8.52 -9.63 -9.50
CA LEU A 104 9.57 -9.64 -10.53
C LEU A 104 10.77 -10.49 -10.09
N ALA A 105 11.23 -10.35 -8.85
CA ALA A 105 12.32 -11.17 -8.31
C ALA A 105 11.97 -12.66 -8.38
N ALA A 106 10.73 -13.03 -8.05
CA ALA A 106 10.24 -14.40 -8.15
C ALA A 106 10.28 -14.94 -9.59
N VAL A 107 9.86 -14.11 -10.56
CA VAL A 107 9.88 -14.49 -12.00
C VAL A 107 11.32 -14.64 -12.48
N ILE A 108 12.20 -13.71 -12.18
CA ILE A 108 13.62 -13.74 -12.58
C ILE A 108 14.33 -14.94 -11.96
N ALA A 109 14.04 -15.25 -10.69
CA ALA A 109 14.61 -16.42 -10.00
C ALA A 109 13.95 -17.75 -10.41
N GLY A 110 12.95 -17.74 -11.27
CA GLY A 110 12.33 -18.93 -11.86
C GLY A 110 11.49 -19.77 -10.90
N TRP A 111 10.99 -19.17 -9.80
CA TRP A 111 10.14 -19.87 -8.84
C TRP A 111 8.70 -19.32 -8.78
N ALA A 112 8.41 -18.24 -9.50
CA ALA A 112 7.08 -17.66 -9.53
C ALA A 112 6.04 -18.67 -10.05
N PRO A 113 4.92 -18.86 -9.37
CA PRO A 113 3.81 -19.59 -9.94
C PRO A 113 3.24 -18.86 -11.15
N ALA A 114 2.57 -19.60 -12.04
CA ALA A 114 1.89 -19.01 -13.18
C ALA A 114 0.87 -17.94 -12.71
N GLY A 115 0.85 -16.79 -13.37
CA GLY A 115 -0.07 -15.71 -13.06
C GLY A 115 0.37 -14.80 -11.88
N LEU A 116 1.46 -15.11 -11.15
CA LEU A 116 1.89 -14.27 -10.03
C LEU A 116 2.08 -12.80 -10.44
N LEU A 117 2.70 -12.56 -11.59
CA LEU A 117 2.95 -11.19 -12.04
C LEU A 117 1.67 -10.48 -12.53
N ASP A 118 0.64 -11.22 -12.93
CA ASP A 118 -0.65 -10.64 -13.31
C ASP A 118 -1.38 -10.06 -12.09
N THR A 119 -1.16 -10.66 -10.91
CA THR A 119 -1.72 -10.14 -9.66
C THR A 119 -1.23 -8.73 -9.31
N TYR A 120 -0.12 -8.25 -9.92
CA TYR A 120 0.31 -6.85 -9.79
C TYR A 120 -0.75 -5.90 -10.34
N HIS A 121 -1.24 -6.15 -11.56
CA HIS A 121 -2.33 -5.37 -12.13
C HIS A 121 -3.58 -5.45 -11.26
N ASP A 122 -4.04 -6.67 -10.94
CA ASP A 122 -5.31 -6.87 -10.22
C ASP A 122 -5.33 -6.15 -8.87
N GLU A 123 -4.25 -6.25 -8.12
CA GLU A 123 -4.12 -5.67 -6.78
C GLU A 123 -3.92 -4.15 -6.84
N ARG A 124 -2.98 -3.67 -7.66
CA ARG A 124 -2.61 -2.25 -7.65
C ARG A 124 -3.57 -1.39 -8.45
N HIS A 125 -4.19 -1.92 -9.50
CA HIS A 125 -5.27 -1.24 -10.21
C HIS A 125 -6.51 -1.09 -9.31
N PHE A 126 -6.90 -2.14 -8.59
CA PHE A 126 -7.97 -2.06 -7.61
C PHE A 126 -7.67 -1.00 -6.54
N ALA A 127 -6.47 -1.02 -5.97
CA ALA A 127 -6.04 -0.04 -4.98
C ALA A 127 -6.03 1.39 -5.56
N GLY A 128 -5.55 1.57 -6.80
CA GLY A 128 -5.54 2.85 -7.53
C GLY A 128 -6.93 3.43 -7.73
N ALA A 129 -7.89 2.60 -8.14
CA ALA A 129 -9.29 3.02 -8.28
C ALA A 129 -9.89 3.52 -6.96
N ARG A 130 -9.57 2.85 -5.85
CA ARG A 130 -9.99 3.29 -4.50
C ARG A 130 -9.35 4.61 -4.09
N ALA A 131 -8.07 4.79 -4.35
CA ALA A 131 -7.35 6.02 -4.09
C ALA A 131 -7.87 7.19 -4.95
N LEU A 132 -8.18 6.92 -6.23
CA LEU A 132 -8.74 7.92 -7.13
C LEU A 132 -10.12 8.40 -6.65
N LEU A 133 -11.01 7.46 -6.29
CA LEU A 133 -12.32 7.78 -5.70
C LEU A 133 -12.18 8.69 -4.48
N GLN A 134 -11.31 8.34 -3.56
CA GLN A 134 -11.08 9.07 -2.32
C GLN A 134 -10.51 10.47 -2.56
N THR A 135 -9.50 10.59 -3.44
CA THR A 135 -8.86 11.88 -3.72
C THR A 135 -9.79 12.83 -4.46
N GLN A 136 -10.62 12.31 -5.39
CA GLN A 136 -11.67 13.10 -6.04
C GLN A 136 -12.73 13.57 -5.03
N ALA A 137 -13.15 12.72 -4.10
CA ALA A 137 -14.09 13.11 -3.04
C ALA A 137 -13.51 14.21 -2.13
N GLN A 138 -12.22 14.14 -1.77
CA GLN A 138 -11.55 15.19 -1.01
C GLN A 138 -11.52 16.54 -1.78
N VAL A 139 -11.28 16.51 -3.09
CA VAL A 139 -11.32 17.71 -3.93
C VAL A 139 -12.74 18.27 -3.97
N ALA A 140 -13.76 17.42 -4.16
CA ALA A 140 -15.16 17.83 -4.17
C ALA A 140 -15.58 18.52 -2.85
N LEU A 141 -15.15 17.99 -1.70
CA LEU A 141 -15.42 18.58 -0.40
C LEU A 141 -14.76 19.96 -0.19
N ARG A 142 -13.67 20.25 -0.92
CA ARG A 142 -12.98 21.56 -0.84
C ARG A 142 -13.54 22.58 -1.79
N ARG A 143 -14.26 22.16 -2.86
CA ARG A 143 -14.84 23.02 -3.88
C ARG A 143 -16.17 23.61 -3.44
N GLY A 144 -16.50 24.73 -4.08
CA GLY A 144 -17.76 25.43 -3.88
C GLY A 144 -17.78 26.27 -2.60
N GLN A 145 -18.43 27.44 -2.70
CA GLN A 145 -18.68 28.37 -1.61
C GLN A 145 -20.18 28.68 -1.50
N ASP A 146 -20.99 27.91 -2.20
CA ASP A 146 -22.44 28.02 -2.15
C ASP A 146 -23.01 27.32 -0.89
N PRO A 147 -24.26 27.64 -0.49
CA PRO A 147 -24.89 27.05 0.69
C PRO A 147 -24.99 25.52 0.68
N ALA A 148 -25.08 24.89 -0.50
CA ALA A 148 -25.15 23.43 -0.60
C ALA A 148 -23.79 22.79 -0.30
N ALA A 149 -22.69 23.37 -0.79
CA ALA A 149 -21.35 22.92 -0.46
C ALA A 149 -21.03 23.10 1.04
N GLU A 150 -21.50 24.19 1.65
CA GLU A 150 -21.35 24.38 3.10
C GLU A 150 -22.16 23.36 3.90
N ALA A 151 -23.40 23.10 3.51
CA ALA A 151 -24.23 22.08 4.15
C ALA A 151 -23.59 20.67 4.03
N LEU A 152 -23.01 20.33 2.88
CA LEU A 152 -22.29 19.08 2.70
C LEU A 152 -21.08 18.97 3.65
N ARG A 153 -20.28 20.04 3.77
CA ARG A 153 -19.13 20.05 4.69
C ARG A 153 -19.57 19.95 6.15
N GLU A 154 -20.67 20.59 6.51
CA GLU A 154 -21.21 20.51 7.86
C GLU A 154 -21.69 19.10 8.19
N LEU A 155 -22.47 18.48 7.30
CA LEU A 155 -22.90 17.11 7.46
C LEU A 155 -21.69 16.15 7.60
N PHE A 156 -20.68 16.35 6.77
CA PHE A 156 -19.46 15.53 6.83
C PHE A 156 -18.70 15.72 8.16
N ARG A 157 -18.65 16.96 8.68
CA ARG A 157 -18.07 17.25 10.00
C ARG A 157 -18.82 16.57 11.14
N GLN A 158 -20.15 16.53 11.07
CA GLN A 158 -20.96 15.82 12.05
C GLN A 158 -20.72 14.31 12.01
N LEU A 159 -20.60 13.71 10.84
CA LEU A 159 -20.26 12.28 10.69
C LEU A 159 -18.86 11.95 11.25
N LEU A 160 -17.91 12.87 11.08
CA LEU A 160 -16.53 12.71 11.59
C LEU A 160 -16.40 12.94 13.11
N ALA A 161 -17.45 13.42 13.78
CA ALA A 161 -17.49 13.48 15.25
C ALA A 161 -17.56 12.06 15.87
N ASP A 162 -18.01 11.06 15.11
CA ASP A 162 -17.94 9.66 15.51
C ASP A 162 -16.52 9.11 15.34
N GLU A 163 -15.94 8.59 16.42
CA GLU A 163 -14.55 8.10 16.43
C GLU A 163 -14.34 6.93 15.47
N GLN A 164 -15.31 6.04 15.33
CA GLN A 164 -15.21 4.90 14.41
C GLN A 164 -15.20 5.36 12.95
N THR A 165 -16.03 6.34 12.61
CA THR A 165 -16.08 6.95 11.28
C THR A 165 -14.78 7.67 10.97
N LEU A 166 -14.23 8.44 11.93
CA LEU A 166 -12.93 9.11 11.78
C LEU A 166 -11.79 8.12 11.57
N ARG A 167 -11.73 7.03 12.33
CA ARG A 167 -10.73 5.96 12.16
C ARG A 167 -10.84 5.29 10.79
N ARG A 168 -12.06 5.01 10.32
CA ARG A 168 -12.29 4.43 8.98
C ARG A 168 -11.83 5.36 7.87
N LEU A 169 -12.14 6.65 7.98
CA LEU A 169 -11.68 7.64 7.02
C LEU A 169 -10.16 7.79 7.05
N GLY A 170 -9.54 7.82 8.24
CA GLY A 170 -8.10 7.86 8.41
C GLY A 170 -7.41 6.66 7.75
N ALA A 171 -7.92 5.43 7.97
CA ALA A 171 -7.42 4.23 7.34
C ALA A 171 -7.60 4.24 5.80
N LEU A 172 -8.70 4.82 5.31
CA LEU A 172 -8.94 4.99 3.88
C LEU A 172 -7.92 5.97 3.27
N ILE A 173 -7.68 7.12 3.92
CA ILE A 173 -6.72 8.15 3.47
C ILE A 173 -5.28 7.62 3.53
N ALA A 174 -4.93 6.88 4.57
CA ALA A 174 -3.62 6.24 4.71
C ALA A 174 -3.40 5.05 3.76
N GLY A 175 -4.45 4.57 3.08
CA GLY A 175 -4.39 3.38 2.22
C GLY A 175 -4.31 2.05 2.99
N THR A 176 -4.37 2.07 4.31
CA THR A 176 -4.28 0.86 5.16
C THR A 176 -5.58 0.05 5.19
N SER A 177 -6.70 0.63 4.75
CA SER A 177 -7.98 -0.06 4.62
C SER A 177 -8.11 -0.91 3.35
N ILE A 178 -7.11 -0.89 2.49
CA ILE A 178 -7.12 -1.66 1.24
C ILE A 178 -6.99 -3.14 1.58
N ARG A 179 -7.95 -3.92 1.08
CA ARG A 179 -7.92 -5.37 1.12
C ARG A 179 -7.88 -5.87 -0.31
N TYR A 180 -6.77 -6.50 -0.69
CA TYR A 180 -6.66 -7.11 -2.02
C TYR A 180 -7.63 -8.27 -2.19
N PRO A 181 -8.17 -8.45 -3.39
CA PRO A 181 -8.94 -9.65 -3.70
C PRO A 181 -8.04 -10.88 -3.58
N MET A 182 -8.45 -11.84 -2.75
CA MET A 182 -7.70 -13.09 -2.57
C MET A 182 -8.39 -14.22 -3.34
N PRO A 183 -7.62 -15.15 -3.93
CA PRO A 183 -8.21 -16.28 -4.64
C PRO A 183 -8.89 -17.27 -3.67
N GLY A 184 -10.01 -17.83 -4.09
CA GLY A 184 -10.74 -18.88 -3.38
C GLY A 184 -11.81 -18.39 -2.41
N PRO A 185 -12.78 -19.27 -2.07
CA PRO A 185 -13.86 -18.99 -1.13
C PRO A 185 -13.40 -19.09 0.34
N GLY A 186 -14.14 -18.45 1.26
CA GLY A 186 -13.97 -18.64 2.71
C GLY A 186 -12.67 -18.06 3.29
N GLN A 187 -12.11 -17.03 2.67
CA GLN A 187 -10.88 -16.40 3.15
C GLN A 187 -11.06 -15.76 4.53
N HIS A 188 -10.06 -15.93 5.40
CA HIS A 188 -9.99 -15.25 6.70
C HIS A 188 -10.10 -13.73 6.51
N ALA A 189 -10.70 -13.03 7.48
CA ALA A 189 -10.91 -11.57 7.39
C ALA A 189 -9.62 -10.77 7.18
N LEU A 190 -8.48 -11.27 7.67
CA LEU A 190 -7.17 -10.64 7.50
C LEU A 190 -6.52 -10.92 6.14
N ALA A 191 -6.96 -11.93 5.38
CA ALA A 191 -6.35 -12.22 4.08
C ALA A 191 -6.56 -11.04 3.11
N GLY A 192 -5.49 -10.61 2.45
CA GLY A 192 -5.45 -9.45 1.55
C GLY A 192 -5.23 -8.12 2.23
N THR A 193 -5.24 -8.02 3.55
CA THR A 193 -4.94 -6.79 4.29
C THR A 193 -3.45 -6.66 4.58
N PHE A 194 -3.00 -5.46 4.95
CA PHE A 194 -1.69 -5.30 5.56
C PHE A 194 -1.60 -6.11 6.86
N ALA A 195 -0.44 -6.72 7.09
CA ALA A 195 -0.15 -7.35 8.35
C ALA A 195 -0.22 -6.32 9.49
N PRO A 196 -0.93 -6.61 10.59
CA PRO A 196 -0.94 -5.72 11.73
C PRO A 196 0.46 -5.60 12.32
N ASP A 197 0.83 -4.42 12.78
CA ASP A 197 2.08 -4.25 13.52
C ASP A 197 1.90 -4.81 14.92
N LEU A 198 2.49 -5.97 15.15
CA LEU A 198 2.42 -6.71 16.42
C LEU A 198 3.77 -6.67 17.11
N THR A 199 3.77 -6.42 18.41
CA THR A 199 4.92 -6.73 19.25
C THR A 199 4.99 -8.24 19.44
N LEU A 200 6.13 -8.82 19.11
CA LEU A 200 6.38 -10.25 19.06
C LEU A 200 7.42 -10.64 20.10
N HIS A 201 7.07 -11.58 20.96
CA HIS A 201 7.99 -12.19 21.91
C HIS A 201 8.50 -13.51 21.34
N THR A 202 9.77 -13.55 20.98
CA THR A 202 10.46 -14.72 20.42
C THR A 202 11.48 -15.27 21.39
N ASP A 203 12.09 -16.41 21.09
CA ASP A 203 13.23 -16.97 21.82
C ASP A 203 14.51 -16.10 21.72
N GLN A 204 14.57 -15.22 20.72
CA GLN A 204 15.67 -14.27 20.51
C GLN A 204 15.43 -12.89 21.13
N GLY A 205 14.26 -12.66 21.72
CA GLY A 205 13.88 -11.39 22.34
C GLY A 205 12.60 -10.79 21.73
N ILE A 206 12.43 -9.50 21.97
CA ILE A 206 11.27 -8.76 21.47
C ILE A 206 11.60 -8.19 20.09
N THR A 207 10.69 -8.35 19.15
CA THR A 207 10.75 -7.81 17.78
C THR A 207 9.35 -7.35 17.35
N SER A 208 9.20 -6.88 16.11
CA SER A 208 7.91 -6.53 15.50
C SER A 208 7.72 -7.22 14.16
N VAL A 209 6.48 -7.22 13.64
CA VAL A 209 6.22 -7.71 12.30
C VAL A 209 6.99 -6.87 11.27
N ALA A 210 7.06 -5.55 11.46
CA ALA A 210 7.81 -4.66 10.59
C ALA A 210 9.30 -5.02 10.53
N GLU A 211 9.93 -5.33 11.66
CA GLU A 211 11.34 -5.77 11.71
C GLU A 211 11.56 -7.10 10.99
N LEU A 212 10.66 -8.07 11.15
CA LEU A 212 10.75 -9.34 10.42
C LEU A 212 10.68 -9.16 8.90
N MET A 213 9.98 -8.12 8.43
CA MET A 213 9.83 -7.81 7.00
C MET A 213 11.03 -7.08 6.38
N HIS A 214 12.03 -6.62 7.15
CA HIS A 214 13.20 -5.92 6.62
C HIS A 214 13.99 -6.74 5.58
N ALA A 215 13.99 -8.06 5.70
CA ALA A 215 14.65 -8.93 4.73
C ALA A 215 13.89 -9.06 3.39
N ALA A 216 12.70 -8.46 3.27
CA ALA A 216 11.79 -8.59 2.14
C ALA A 216 11.51 -10.05 1.75
N ARG A 217 11.50 -10.95 2.74
CA ARG A 217 11.17 -12.37 2.57
C ARG A 217 9.75 -12.63 3.07
N PRO A 218 9.03 -13.59 2.46
CA PRO A 218 7.76 -14.04 3.03
C PRO A 218 7.98 -14.66 4.41
N VAL A 219 7.04 -14.45 5.34
CA VAL A 219 7.12 -15.00 6.69
C VAL A 219 5.87 -15.81 7.00
N LEU A 220 6.03 -17.06 7.42
CA LEU A 220 4.99 -17.78 8.16
C LEU A 220 5.19 -17.47 9.64
N LEU A 221 4.35 -16.61 10.18
CA LEU A 221 4.34 -16.22 11.60
C LEU A 221 3.38 -17.14 12.35
N ASP A 222 3.93 -18.02 13.19
CA ASP A 222 3.18 -18.93 14.05
C ASP A 222 3.01 -18.30 15.43
N LEU A 223 1.78 -17.90 15.77
CA LEU A 223 1.43 -17.21 17.00
C LEU A 223 0.82 -18.13 18.08
N ALA A 224 0.66 -19.42 17.78
CA ALA A 224 -0.04 -20.38 18.63
C ALA A 224 0.75 -21.67 18.88
N ASP A 225 2.04 -21.68 18.52
CA ASP A 225 2.91 -22.86 18.59
C ASP A 225 2.35 -24.07 17.81
N ARG A 226 1.90 -23.79 16.58
CA ARG A 226 1.29 -24.76 15.64
C ARG A 226 2.34 -25.57 14.92
N ARG A 227 2.82 -26.66 15.55
CA ARG A 227 3.81 -27.57 14.93
C ARG A 227 3.35 -28.14 13.59
N ASP A 228 2.06 -28.45 13.47
CA ASP A 228 1.45 -28.97 12.25
C ASP A 228 1.61 -27.99 11.06
N LEU A 229 1.46 -26.70 11.29
CA LEU A 229 1.63 -25.65 10.27
C LEU A 229 3.11 -25.46 9.90
N ARG A 230 4.02 -25.46 10.89
CA ARG A 230 5.46 -25.37 10.63
C ARG A 230 5.97 -26.56 9.81
N GLU A 231 5.53 -27.77 10.15
CA GLU A 231 5.87 -28.99 9.41
C GLU A 231 5.32 -28.95 7.98
N ALA A 232 4.08 -28.46 7.79
CA ALA A 232 3.46 -28.31 6.48
C ALA A 232 4.20 -27.33 5.56
N ALA A 233 4.85 -26.30 6.14
CA ALA A 233 5.57 -25.27 5.41
C ALA A 233 7.08 -25.56 5.23
N ARG A 234 7.60 -26.61 5.84
CA ARG A 234 9.05 -26.94 5.87
C ARG A 234 9.72 -26.91 4.49
N ASP A 235 9.07 -27.49 3.49
CA ASP A 235 9.65 -27.63 2.16
C ASP A 235 9.77 -26.27 1.42
N TRP A 236 9.11 -25.20 1.93
CA TRP A 236 9.24 -23.84 1.41
C TRP A 236 10.28 -22.98 2.14
N GLN A 237 10.92 -23.47 3.21
CA GLN A 237 11.96 -22.71 3.96
C GLN A 237 13.06 -22.07 3.10
N PRO A 238 13.47 -22.62 1.94
CA PRO A 238 14.38 -21.91 1.06
C PRO A 238 13.86 -20.57 0.54
N ARG A 239 12.53 -20.35 0.57
CA ARG A 239 11.85 -19.15 0.04
C ARG A 239 11.16 -18.33 1.11
N ILE A 240 10.70 -18.94 2.19
CA ILE A 240 9.99 -18.28 3.28
C ILE A 240 10.72 -18.48 4.59
N ASP A 241 10.57 -17.52 5.49
CA ASP A 241 11.00 -17.67 6.89
C ASP A 241 9.84 -18.21 7.72
N ILE A 242 10.15 -19.08 8.70
CA ILE A 242 9.16 -19.60 9.64
C ILE A 242 9.54 -19.09 11.02
N GLN A 243 8.71 -18.25 11.60
CA GLN A 243 8.94 -17.62 12.91
C GLN A 243 7.84 -18.00 13.89
N THR A 244 8.24 -18.54 15.03
CA THR A 244 7.33 -18.72 16.18
C THR A 244 7.46 -17.55 17.13
N ALA A 245 6.33 -16.97 17.54
CA ALA A 245 6.30 -15.85 18.46
C ALA A 245 5.02 -15.87 19.29
N ARG A 246 5.01 -15.11 20.39
CA ARG A 246 3.82 -14.80 21.17
C ARG A 246 3.52 -13.30 21.06
N THR A 247 2.24 -12.93 21.18
CA THR A 247 1.79 -11.55 21.23
C THR A 247 0.60 -11.43 22.18
N ASP A 248 0.43 -10.27 22.80
CA ASP A 248 -0.64 -10.04 23.78
C ASP A 248 -2.04 -10.16 23.18
N HIS A 249 -2.21 -9.69 21.95
CA HIS A 249 -3.49 -9.73 21.24
C HIS A 249 -3.34 -10.49 19.92
N ARG A 250 -3.47 -11.81 20.00
CA ARG A 250 -3.33 -12.72 18.87
C ARG A 250 -4.53 -12.60 17.90
N PRO A 251 -4.35 -12.06 16.68
CA PRO A 251 -5.46 -11.89 15.75
C PRO A 251 -5.83 -13.19 14.98
N ALA A 252 -4.94 -14.18 15.00
CA ALA A 252 -5.05 -15.46 14.30
C ALA A 252 -4.03 -16.44 14.91
N ASP A 253 -4.16 -17.75 14.69
CA ASP A 253 -3.17 -18.74 15.13
C ASP A 253 -1.88 -18.67 14.33
N ALA A 254 -1.98 -18.35 13.03
CA ALA A 254 -0.82 -18.12 12.16
C ALA A 254 -1.17 -17.15 11.05
N LEU A 255 -0.15 -16.44 10.55
CA LEU A 255 -0.21 -15.52 9.42
C LEU A 255 0.87 -15.90 8.40
N LEU A 256 0.49 -16.01 7.12
CA LEU A 256 1.44 -16.06 6.01
C LEU A 256 1.54 -14.67 5.41
N VAL A 257 2.64 -13.98 5.67
CA VAL A 257 2.87 -12.60 5.25
C VAL A 257 3.75 -12.58 4.00
N ARG A 258 3.33 -11.87 2.97
CA ARG A 258 4.08 -11.66 1.71
C ARG A 258 5.19 -10.60 1.90
N PRO A 259 6.19 -10.53 1.00
CA PRO A 259 7.26 -9.52 1.07
C PRO A 259 6.77 -8.07 1.06
N ASP A 260 5.58 -7.80 0.51
CA ASP A 260 4.92 -6.50 0.51
C ASP A 260 4.04 -6.26 1.74
N ALA A 261 4.28 -6.99 2.82
CA ALA A 261 3.57 -6.93 4.09
C ALA A 261 2.06 -7.20 4.02
N HIS A 262 1.55 -7.79 2.93
CA HIS A 262 0.16 -8.22 2.86
C HIS A 262 0.01 -9.68 3.30
N ILE A 263 -1.09 -9.96 4.00
CA ILE A 263 -1.41 -11.32 4.47
C ILE A 263 -1.92 -12.14 3.30
N ALA A 264 -1.17 -13.17 2.91
CA ALA A 264 -1.57 -14.14 1.89
C ALA A 264 -2.60 -15.15 2.42
N TRP A 265 -2.48 -15.51 3.71
CA TRP A 265 -3.33 -16.48 4.38
C TRP A 265 -3.24 -16.31 5.90
N ALA A 266 -4.31 -16.68 6.60
CA ALA A 266 -4.33 -16.72 8.06
C ALA A 266 -5.12 -17.93 8.54
N ALA A 267 -4.65 -18.55 9.65
CA ALA A 267 -5.40 -19.58 10.38
C ALA A 267 -6.26 -18.91 11.45
N ALA A 268 -7.54 -19.20 11.49
CA ALA A 268 -8.40 -18.73 12.57
C ALA A 268 -7.96 -19.32 13.93
N THR A 269 -8.29 -18.61 15.00
CA THR A 269 -7.99 -19.09 16.36
C THR A 269 -8.69 -20.43 16.62
N GLY A 270 -7.90 -21.47 16.95
CA GLY A 270 -8.39 -22.81 17.22
C GLY A 270 -8.80 -23.60 15.95
N GLU A 271 -8.43 -23.14 14.76
CA GLU A 271 -8.74 -23.84 13.52
C GLU A 271 -8.11 -25.23 13.49
N PRO A 272 -8.88 -26.32 13.19
CA PRO A 272 -8.38 -27.68 13.16
C PRO A 272 -7.29 -27.88 12.11
N ALA A 273 -6.28 -28.71 12.40
CA ALA A 273 -5.20 -29.07 11.47
C ALA A 273 -5.71 -29.60 10.13
N GLY A 274 -6.79 -30.39 10.15
CA GLY A 274 -7.41 -30.93 8.93
C GLY A 274 -7.91 -29.90 7.94
N THR A 275 -8.22 -28.66 8.41
CA THR A 275 -8.61 -27.52 7.58
C THR A 275 -7.43 -26.59 7.32
N ALA A 276 -6.70 -26.22 8.37
CA ALA A 276 -5.64 -25.20 8.27
C ALA A 276 -4.45 -25.67 7.44
N VAL A 277 -4.01 -26.93 7.57
CA VAL A 277 -2.83 -27.44 6.84
C VAL A 277 -3.04 -27.50 5.32
N PRO A 278 -4.15 -28.05 4.78
CA PRO A 278 -4.40 -27.98 3.34
C PRO A 278 -4.53 -26.55 2.82
N ALA A 279 -5.18 -25.66 3.57
CA ALA A 279 -5.34 -24.25 3.20
C ALA A 279 -4.00 -23.52 3.16
N LEU A 280 -3.12 -23.71 4.16
CA LEU A 280 -1.75 -23.16 4.16
C LEU A 280 -0.95 -23.66 2.95
N ARG A 281 -0.96 -24.95 2.67
CA ARG A 281 -0.26 -25.51 1.50
C ARG A 281 -0.77 -24.93 0.19
N GLY A 282 -2.07 -24.76 0.06
CA GLY A 282 -2.69 -24.10 -1.10
C GLY A 282 -2.20 -22.66 -1.26
N ALA A 283 -2.15 -21.87 -0.18
CA ALA A 283 -1.64 -20.51 -0.18
C ALA A 283 -0.13 -20.46 -0.52
N LEU A 284 0.68 -21.33 0.08
CA LEU A 284 2.10 -21.44 -0.22
C LEU A 284 2.35 -21.76 -1.69
N TRP A 285 1.58 -22.67 -2.24
CA TRP A 285 1.68 -23.01 -3.66
C TRP A 285 1.26 -21.84 -4.55
N SER A 286 0.12 -21.20 -4.26
CA SER A 286 -0.41 -20.13 -5.08
C SER A 286 0.50 -18.89 -5.11
N TRP A 287 1.18 -18.58 -4.01
CA TRP A 287 2.03 -17.39 -3.90
C TRP A 287 3.52 -17.66 -4.13
N PHE A 288 4.02 -18.82 -3.76
CA PHE A 288 5.46 -19.10 -3.74
C PHE A 288 5.84 -20.33 -4.58
N GLY A 289 4.88 -20.89 -5.34
CA GLY A 289 5.11 -22.00 -6.26
C GLY A 289 5.38 -23.33 -5.55
N LEU A 290 5.71 -24.35 -6.33
CA LEU A 290 6.04 -25.69 -5.81
C LEU A 290 7.31 -25.64 -4.95
N PRO A 291 7.37 -26.40 -3.85
CA PRO A 291 8.58 -26.52 -3.06
C PRO A 291 9.72 -27.07 -3.92
N ARG A 292 10.95 -26.58 -3.70
CA ARG A 292 12.11 -27.24 -4.29
C ARG A 292 12.34 -28.56 -3.56
N PRO A 293 12.52 -29.69 -4.25
CA PRO A 293 12.96 -30.88 -3.58
C PRO A 293 14.30 -30.62 -2.89
N VAL A 294 14.39 -30.96 -1.61
CA VAL A 294 15.66 -30.90 -0.88
C VAL A 294 16.61 -31.79 -1.61
N GLN A 295 17.59 -31.27 -2.32
CA GLN A 295 18.69 -32.07 -2.86
C GLN A 295 19.44 -32.63 -1.64
N ASN A 296 19.20 -33.91 -1.34
CA ASN A 296 20.04 -34.68 -0.42
C ASN A 296 21.47 -34.60 -0.91
N ARG A 297 22.33 -33.86 -0.26
CA ARG A 297 23.78 -33.84 -0.47
C ARG A 297 24.43 -35.16 0.07
N SER A 298 23.82 -36.29 -0.21
CA SER A 298 24.34 -37.61 0.12
C SER A 298 24.72 -38.33 -1.17
N GLY A 299 25.78 -37.87 -1.82
CA GLY A 299 26.21 -38.51 -3.09
C GLY A 299 27.56 -38.06 -3.61
N ALA A 300 28.47 -37.63 -2.72
CA ALA A 300 29.82 -37.25 -3.14
C ALA A 300 30.91 -37.78 -2.18
N LEU A 301 30.85 -39.03 -1.81
CA LEU A 301 31.97 -39.74 -1.14
C LEU A 301 31.91 -41.22 -1.48
N GLU A 302 32.02 -41.51 -2.76
CA GLU A 302 32.47 -42.83 -3.24
C GLU A 302 32.88 -42.68 -4.71
N ARG A 303 34.10 -42.32 -4.91
CA ARG A 303 34.98 -42.80 -6.00
C ARG A 303 36.40 -42.27 -5.83
N GLY A 304 37.28 -43.21 -5.55
CA GLY A 304 38.63 -43.28 -5.99
C GLY A 304 39.66 -43.23 -4.95
#